data_b4212cfd5858f839eb395c90a820c12a
#
_entry.id   b4212cfd5858f839eb395c90a820c12a
#
_cell.length_a   1.000
_cell.length_b   1.000
_cell.length_c   1.000
_cell.angle_alpha   90.00
_cell.angle_beta   90.00
_cell.angle_gamma   90.00
#
_symmetry.space_group_name_H-M   'P 1'
#
loop_
_entity.id
_entity.type
_entity.pdbx_description
1 polymer ?
#
loop_
_entity_poly.entity_id
_entity_poly.type
_entity_poly.pdbx_seq_one_letter_code
_entity_poly.pdbx_strand_id
1 'polypeptide(L)'
;MELKEYQVRALSKVRTYFELLSDWREKTEQNAEFEIDFPVKAWEKAGIVRSYRPRKNGIGEPLPNFCLKIPTGGGKTFLAVKLIDLANMVYRKKKTGLVLWIVPTTQIYRQTIQSLIDRDHPYRQHLDIASGGRTVILEKTGSFSPLDTKENLVVLMLMLPSANRQTKETLKVFKDNGGFQDFFPAEDDIKKQEKVLKNIPNLDTYPQETGFWGKQIKTSLGNTLRILAPIIILDEGHKAYSEGAQNTLRGFNPCMIAELSATPSKKSNVLVDISGRELHREEMIKLDLHVINKVSPDWKDTLLAGVNKRNVLEQKAQEYEANSGNNIRPICLIQAERTGKEQRGTRYIHSEDVREYLIKTIGIPADEVAVKTSEKDELKEVDNIGGLMDRDCKIRYIITKQALQEGWDCAFAYVLVILTNPKSKNALTQLVGRILRQPGARKTKISELDESYVFCFK
;
A
#
# COMPACT_ATOMS: atom_id res chain seq x y z
N MET A 1 16.34 10.10 -6.12
CA MET A 1 15.02 10.62 -5.63
C MET A 1 15.26 11.34 -4.32
N GLU A 2 14.98 12.63 -4.26
CA GLU A 2 15.17 13.44 -3.06
C GLU A 2 13.89 13.47 -2.22
N LEU A 3 14.07 13.59 -0.90
CA LEU A 3 12.97 13.76 0.03
C LEU A 3 12.42 15.19 -0.04
N LYS A 4 11.10 15.30 -0.09
CA LYS A 4 10.39 16.56 0.08
C LYS A 4 10.42 17.01 1.55
N GLU A 5 10.27 18.31 1.83
CA GLU A 5 10.37 18.84 3.21
C GLU A 5 9.41 18.18 4.20
N TYR A 6 8.14 17.92 3.78
CA TYR A 6 7.18 17.22 4.65
C TYR A 6 7.61 15.78 4.96
N GLN A 7 8.31 15.12 4.02
CA GLN A 7 8.84 13.75 4.23
C GLN A 7 10.02 13.79 5.22
N VAL A 8 10.91 14.79 5.10
CA VAL A 8 12.01 15.00 6.05
C VAL A 8 11.45 15.22 7.46
N ARG A 9 10.45 16.11 7.62
CA ARG A 9 9.78 16.35 8.92
C ARG A 9 9.11 15.08 9.47
N ALA A 10 8.43 14.31 8.60
CA ALA A 10 7.80 13.06 8.98
C ALA A 10 8.82 12.06 9.51
N LEU A 11 9.92 11.85 8.78
CA LEU A 11 10.99 10.94 9.17
C LEU A 11 11.73 11.41 10.43
N SER A 12 11.89 12.72 10.63
CA SER A 12 12.46 13.27 11.86
C SER A 12 11.59 12.92 13.09
N LYS A 13 10.27 13.09 12.99
CA LYS A 13 9.35 12.66 14.07
C LYS A 13 9.42 11.16 14.33
N VAL A 14 9.50 10.35 13.29
CA VAL A 14 9.65 8.90 13.43
C VAL A 14 10.98 8.56 14.09
N ARG A 15 12.07 9.22 13.70
CA ARG A 15 13.40 9.03 14.32
C ARG A 15 13.35 9.31 15.82
N THR A 16 12.81 10.44 16.23
CA THR A 16 12.65 10.79 17.66
C THR A 16 11.84 9.73 18.41
N TYR A 17 10.75 9.25 17.81
CA TYR A 17 9.94 8.19 18.40
C TYR A 17 10.72 6.87 18.54
N PHE A 18 11.53 6.50 17.54
CA PHE A 18 12.35 5.28 17.59
C PHE A 18 13.50 5.37 18.60
N GLU A 19 14.11 6.53 18.75
CA GLU A 19 15.11 6.80 19.78
C GLU A 19 14.49 6.58 21.17
N LEU A 20 13.32 7.14 21.43
CA LEU A 20 12.59 6.95 22.66
C LEU A 20 12.12 5.50 22.87
N LEU A 21 11.69 4.80 21.81
CA LEU A 21 11.35 3.38 21.88
C LEU A 21 12.56 2.54 22.27
N SER A 22 13.73 2.79 21.69
CA SER A 22 14.98 2.09 22.02
C SER A 22 15.37 2.33 23.48
N ASP A 23 15.35 3.60 23.92
CA ASP A 23 15.69 4.00 25.28
C ASP A 23 14.75 3.37 26.35
N TRP A 24 13.43 3.45 26.13
CA TRP A 24 12.47 2.85 27.04
C TRP A 24 12.47 1.33 27.02
N ARG A 25 12.76 0.70 25.90
CA ARG A 25 12.93 -0.75 25.80
C ARG A 25 14.13 -1.21 26.64
N GLU A 26 15.29 -0.54 26.51
CA GLU A 26 16.49 -0.85 27.31
C GLU A 26 16.21 -0.67 28.82
N LYS A 27 15.49 0.39 29.22
CA LYS A 27 15.07 0.59 30.60
C LYS A 27 14.13 -0.51 31.11
N THR A 28 13.23 -0.99 30.25
CA THR A 28 12.32 -2.09 30.60
C THR A 28 13.08 -3.40 30.80
N GLU A 29 14.06 -3.68 29.93
CA GLU A 29 14.91 -4.88 30.02
C GLU A 29 15.79 -4.85 31.29
N GLN A 30 16.26 -3.65 31.71
CA GLN A 30 17.03 -3.48 32.96
C GLN A 30 16.18 -3.56 34.22
N ASN A 31 14.88 -3.28 34.14
CA ASN A 31 13.94 -3.26 35.23
C ASN A 31 12.81 -4.28 35.02
N ALA A 32 13.18 -5.53 34.75
CA ALA A 32 12.24 -6.60 34.38
C ALA A 32 11.18 -6.92 35.47
N GLU A 33 11.38 -6.41 36.70
CA GLU A 33 10.43 -6.55 37.82
C GLU A 33 9.18 -5.66 37.67
N PHE A 34 9.26 -4.62 36.78
CA PHE A 34 8.16 -3.70 36.53
C PHE A 34 7.57 -3.97 35.15
N GLU A 35 6.25 -4.18 35.11
CA GLU A 35 5.52 -4.31 33.79
C GLU A 35 5.39 -2.94 33.15
N ILE A 36 6.42 -2.50 32.42
CA ILE A 36 6.45 -1.22 31.71
C ILE A 36 5.98 -1.42 30.28
N ASP A 37 4.90 -0.75 29.88
CA ASP A 37 4.51 -0.65 28.47
C ASP A 37 5.38 0.44 27.80
N PHE A 38 6.56 0.04 27.33
CA PHE A 38 7.55 0.95 26.76
C PHE A 38 7.06 1.72 25.52
N PRO A 39 6.22 1.19 24.63
CA PRO A 39 5.60 1.96 23.54
C PRO A 39 4.73 3.13 24.03
N VAL A 40 3.96 2.93 25.11
CA VAL A 40 3.16 4.00 25.74
C VAL A 40 4.07 5.09 26.28
N LYS A 41 5.14 4.70 27.02
CA LYS A 41 6.09 5.67 27.59
C LYS A 41 6.84 6.46 26.53
N ALA A 42 7.28 5.80 25.45
CA ALA A 42 7.91 6.48 24.33
C ALA A 42 6.96 7.46 23.64
N TRP A 43 5.68 7.10 23.48
CA TRP A 43 4.67 7.95 22.86
C TRP A 43 4.38 9.20 23.70
N GLU A 44 4.17 9.03 24.99
CA GLU A 44 3.97 10.13 25.93
C GLU A 44 5.17 11.10 25.92
N LYS A 45 6.39 10.56 25.95
CA LYS A 45 7.62 11.35 25.96
C LYS A 45 7.88 12.07 24.63
N ALA A 46 7.42 11.52 23.51
CA ALA A 46 7.48 12.16 22.21
C ALA A 46 6.55 13.38 22.07
N GLY A 47 5.74 13.69 23.08
CA GLY A 47 4.83 14.85 23.10
C GLY A 47 3.69 14.75 22.07
N ILE A 48 3.26 13.53 21.74
CA ILE A 48 2.19 13.32 20.77
C ILE A 48 0.85 13.52 21.46
N VAL A 49 0.08 14.51 21.01
CA VAL A 49 -1.19 14.92 21.60
C VAL A 49 -2.25 13.81 21.62
N ARG A 50 -2.23 12.94 20.62
CA ARG A 50 -3.19 11.83 20.50
C ARG A 50 -2.83 10.72 21.47
N SER A 51 -3.83 10.19 22.20
CA SER A 51 -3.64 9.05 23.10
C SER A 51 -3.16 7.81 22.33
N TYR A 52 -2.20 7.11 22.89
CA TYR A 52 -1.72 5.85 22.38
C TYR A 52 -2.69 4.72 22.74
N ARG A 53 -2.93 3.82 21.82
CA ARG A 53 -3.70 2.59 22.05
C ARG A 53 -2.73 1.43 22.13
N PRO A 54 -2.47 0.88 23.33
CA PRO A 54 -1.53 -0.20 23.53
C PRO A 54 -1.95 -1.46 22.76
N ARG A 55 -0.97 -2.19 22.28
CA ARG A 55 -1.16 -3.52 21.68
C ARG A 55 -0.10 -4.46 22.22
N LYS A 56 -0.44 -5.75 22.27
CA LYS A 56 0.49 -6.82 22.59
C LYS A 56 0.64 -7.74 21.37
N ASN A 57 1.83 -8.30 21.18
CA ASN A 57 2.09 -9.33 20.18
C ASN A 57 1.49 -10.68 20.57
N GLY A 58 1.70 -11.73 19.79
CA GLY A 58 1.12 -13.06 20.02
C GLY A 58 1.64 -13.79 21.27
N ILE A 59 2.73 -13.31 21.86
CA ILE A 59 3.29 -13.84 23.12
C ILE A 59 3.06 -12.92 24.32
N GLY A 60 2.24 -11.87 24.14
CA GLY A 60 1.84 -10.97 25.21
C GLY A 60 2.77 -9.79 25.48
N GLU A 61 3.83 -9.60 24.71
CA GLU A 61 4.76 -8.47 24.87
C GLU A 61 4.19 -7.17 24.31
N PRO A 62 4.53 -6.00 24.90
CA PRO A 62 4.18 -4.70 24.35
C PRO A 62 4.65 -4.53 22.90
N LEU A 63 3.75 -4.16 22.01
CA LEU A 63 4.00 -4.06 20.58
C LEU A 63 3.99 -2.61 20.11
N PRO A 64 5.15 -2.03 19.73
CA PRO A 64 5.20 -0.75 19.06
C PRO A 64 4.36 -0.77 17.79
N ASN A 65 3.36 0.11 17.70
CA ASN A 65 2.52 0.24 16.52
C ASN A 65 2.15 1.69 16.29
N PHE A 66 2.34 2.17 15.09
CA PHE A 66 2.06 3.56 14.72
C PHE A 66 1.64 3.67 13.26
N CYS A 67 1.02 4.77 12.94
CA CYS A 67 0.52 5.07 11.60
C CYS A 67 1.07 6.40 11.08
N LEU A 68 1.53 6.41 9.85
CA LEU A 68 1.75 7.61 9.06
C LEU A 68 0.51 7.86 8.21
N LYS A 69 -0.24 8.92 8.51
CA LYS A 69 -1.32 9.37 7.67
C LYS A 69 -0.75 10.23 6.55
N ILE A 70 -0.80 9.69 5.34
CA ILE A 70 -0.23 10.31 4.15
C ILE A 70 -1.28 10.26 3.04
N PRO A 71 -1.71 11.38 2.48
CA PRO A 71 -2.66 11.40 1.36
C PRO A 71 -2.14 10.60 0.16
N THR A 72 -3.06 10.22 -0.73
CA THR A 72 -2.70 9.59 -2.01
C THR A 72 -1.78 10.53 -2.79
N GLY A 73 -0.73 9.99 -3.42
CA GLY A 73 0.28 10.80 -4.09
C GLY A 73 1.41 11.30 -3.20
N GLY A 74 1.33 11.13 -1.87
CA GLY A 74 2.35 11.62 -0.92
C GLY A 74 3.58 10.73 -0.73
N GLY A 75 3.83 9.75 -1.60
CA GLY A 75 5.05 8.93 -1.56
C GLY A 75 5.07 7.90 -0.42
N LYS A 76 3.92 7.30 -0.07
CA LYS A 76 3.81 6.27 0.98
C LYS A 76 4.86 5.17 0.85
N THR A 77 5.01 4.57 -0.33
CA THR A 77 5.96 3.48 -0.58
C THR A 77 7.41 3.92 -0.35
N PHE A 78 7.76 5.13 -0.76
CA PHE A 78 9.11 5.68 -0.52
C PHE A 78 9.37 5.90 0.97
N LEU A 79 8.38 6.45 1.68
CA LEU A 79 8.48 6.61 3.14
C LEU A 79 8.55 5.26 3.85
N ALA A 80 7.87 4.21 3.37
CA ALA A 80 7.98 2.86 3.92
C ALA A 80 9.41 2.32 3.83
N VAL A 81 10.08 2.51 2.68
CA VAL A 81 11.49 2.14 2.50
C VAL A 81 12.39 2.88 3.51
N LYS A 82 12.19 4.18 3.67
CA LYS A 82 12.94 4.99 4.65
C LYS A 82 12.64 4.60 6.10
N LEU A 83 11.40 4.17 6.40
CA LEU A 83 11.04 3.64 7.71
C LEU A 83 11.78 2.35 8.04
N ILE A 84 11.97 1.45 7.08
CA ILE A 84 12.73 0.22 7.28
C ILE A 84 14.17 0.55 7.67
N ASP A 85 14.81 1.47 6.97
CA ASP A 85 16.16 1.94 7.26
C ASP A 85 16.25 2.53 8.69
N LEU A 86 15.36 3.46 9.03
CA LEU A 86 15.32 4.06 10.37
C LEU A 86 15.04 3.03 11.47
N ALA A 87 14.09 2.11 11.26
CA ALA A 87 13.78 1.07 12.24
C ALA A 87 14.99 0.15 12.49
N ASN A 88 15.71 -0.19 11.43
CA ASN A 88 16.91 -1.01 11.53
C ASN A 88 18.06 -0.26 12.22
N MET A 89 18.31 1.00 11.83
CA MET A 89 19.41 1.79 12.40
C MET A 89 19.18 2.19 13.86
N VAL A 90 17.97 2.68 14.18
CA VAL A 90 17.71 3.35 15.46
C VAL A 90 17.10 2.40 16.49
N TYR A 91 16.09 1.61 16.09
CA TYR A 91 15.35 0.76 17.02
C TYR A 91 15.93 -0.65 17.14
N ARG A 92 16.21 -1.32 16.01
CA ARG A 92 16.76 -2.69 16.03
C ARG A 92 18.27 -2.73 16.20
N LYS A 93 18.97 -1.66 15.84
CA LYS A 93 20.45 -1.58 15.79
C LYS A 93 21.09 -2.71 14.97
N LYS A 94 20.41 -3.10 13.86
CA LYS A 94 20.81 -4.18 12.95
C LYS A 94 20.50 -3.79 11.51
N LYS A 95 21.41 -4.12 10.57
CA LYS A 95 21.21 -3.86 9.13
C LYS A 95 20.52 -5.03 8.40
N THR A 96 20.39 -6.16 9.07
CA THR A 96 19.86 -7.42 8.52
C THR A 96 18.60 -7.87 9.25
N GLY A 97 17.96 -8.91 8.75
CA GLY A 97 16.76 -9.51 9.35
C GLY A 97 15.55 -9.45 8.44
N LEU A 98 14.38 -9.78 8.97
CA LEU A 98 13.15 -9.92 8.20
C LEU A 98 12.26 -8.70 8.31
N VAL A 99 11.80 -8.22 7.18
CA VAL A 99 10.71 -7.25 7.01
C VAL A 99 9.55 -7.95 6.31
N LEU A 100 8.39 -7.89 6.89
CA LEU A 100 7.16 -8.38 6.30
C LEU A 100 6.37 -7.19 5.74
N TRP A 101 6.32 -7.07 4.40
CA TRP A 101 5.58 -6.00 3.74
C TRP A 101 4.22 -6.51 3.29
N ILE A 102 3.18 -5.96 3.87
CA ILE A 102 1.81 -6.40 3.67
C ILE A 102 1.02 -5.35 2.89
N VAL A 103 0.38 -5.81 1.82
CA VAL A 103 -0.45 -4.99 0.95
C VAL A 103 -1.86 -5.60 0.79
N PRO A 104 -2.90 -4.77 0.56
CA PRO A 104 -4.28 -5.26 0.56
C PRO A 104 -4.75 -5.86 -0.77
N THR A 105 -4.10 -5.55 -1.90
CA THR A 105 -4.57 -5.95 -3.23
C THR A 105 -3.46 -6.46 -4.12
N THR A 106 -3.82 -7.31 -5.08
CA THR A 106 -2.89 -7.86 -6.07
C THR A 106 -2.22 -6.77 -6.91
N GLN A 107 -2.92 -5.67 -7.20
CA GLN A 107 -2.37 -4.59 -8.01
C GLN A 107 -1.27 -3.83 -7.27
N ILE A 108 -1.51 -3.45 -5.99
CA ILE A 108 -0.49 -2.83 -5.15
C ILE A 108 0.69 -3.79 -4.97
N TYR A 109 0.39 -5.09 -4.79
CA TYR A 109 1.42 -6.12 -4.68
C TYR A 109 2.36 -6.13 -5.89
N ARG A 110 1.80 -6.21 -7.10
CA ARG A 110 2.59 -6.24 -8.34
C ARG A 110 3.42 -4.98 -8.55
N GLN A 111 2.83 -3.81 -8.35
CA GLN A 111 3.55 -2.53 -8.50
C GLN A 111 4.68 -2.41 -7.49
N THR A 112 4.42 -2.74 -6.22
CA THR A 112 5.43 -2.63 -5.17
C THR A 112 6.55 -3.65 -5.39
N ILE A 113 6.22 -4.91 -5.70
CA ILE A 113 7.24 -5.95 -5.90
C ILE A 113 8.13 -5.64 -7.10
N GLN A 114 7.57 -5.16 -8.21
CA GLN A 114 8.35 -4.74 -9.38
C GLN A 114 9.33 -3.63 -9.02
N SER A 115 8.87 -2.59 -8.32
CA SER A 115 9.73 -1.48 -7.87
C SER A 115 10.82 -1.91 -6.89
N LEU A 116 10.61 -3.00 -6.12
CA LEU A 116 11.59 -3.51 -5.16
C LEU A 116 12.56 -4.51 -5.78
N ILE A 117 12.16 -5.26 -6.81
CA ILE A 117 13.03 -6.22 -7.53
C ILE A 117 13.96 -5.48 -8.49
N ASP A 118 13.46 -4.44 -9.16
CA ASP A 118 14.23 -3.63 -10.10
C ASP A 118 15.36 -2.90 -9.38
N ARG A 119 16.60 -3.27 -9.68
CA ARG A 119 17.80 -2.72 -9.04
C ARG A 119 18.06 -1.26 -9.39
N ASP A 120 17.57 -0.80 -10.51
CA ASP A 120 17.70 0.59 -10.95
C ASP A 120 16.62 1.49 -10.34
N HIS A 121 15.56 0.89 -9.78
CA HIS A 121 14.50 1.65 -9.14
C HIS A 121 14.97 2.30 -7.82
N PRO A 122 14.67 3.59 -7.57
CA PRO A 122 15.11 4.30 -6.37
C PRO A 122 14.75 3.61 -5.04
N TYR A 123 13.61 2.93 -4.96
CA TYR A 123 13.20 2.21 -3.75
C TYR A 123 14.16 1.07 -3.43
N ARG A 124 14.54 0.29 -4.45
CA ARG A 124 15.51 -0.78 -4.29
C ARG A 124 16.88 -0.24 -3.91
N GLN A 125 17.37 0.78 -4.58
CA GLN A 125 18.65 1.41 -4.28
C GLN A 125 18.74 1.88 -2.83
N HIS A 126 17.65 2.47 -2.29
CA HIS A 126 17.62 2.88 -0.88
C HIS A 126 17.66 1.70 0.10
N LEU A 127 17.00 0.57 -0.21
CA LEU A 127 17.12 -0.65 0.61
C LEU A 127 18.54 -1.22 0.54
N ASP A 128 19.16 -1.22 -0.64
CA ASP A 128 20.52 -1.69 -0.82
C ASP A 128 21.52 -0.82 -0.05
N ILE A 129 21.36 0.49 -0.04
CA ILE A 129 22.17 1.39 0.81
C ILE A 129 21.99 1.05 2.28
N ALA A 130 20.74 0.91 2.75
CA ALA A 130 20.42 0.61 4.14
C ALA A 130 21.00 -0.73 4.63
N SER A 131 21.04 -1.74 3.75
CA SER A 131 21.56 -3.08 4.06
C SER A 131 23.06 -3.27 3.78
N GLY A 132 23.71 -2.27 3.16
CA GLY A 132 25.08 -2.40 2.67
C GLY A 132 25.18 -3.32 1.45
N GLY A 133 24.23 -3.25 0.54
CA GLY A 133 24.15 -4.04 -0.70
C GLY A 133 23.54 -5.45 -0.54
N ARG A 134 23.06 -5.78 0.66
CA ARG A 134 22.56 -7.12 1.00
C ARG A 134 21.04 -7.16 1.18
N THR A 135 20.30 -6.78 0.15
CA THR A 135 18.83 -6.85 0.14
C THR A 135 18.35 -8.05 -0.67
N VAL A 136 17.46 -8.83 -0.09
CA VAL A 136 16.76 -9.95 -0.74
C VAL A 136 15.25 -9.63 -0.73
N ILE A 137 14.66 -9.60 -1.91
CA ILE A 137 13.22 -9.38 -2.06
C ILE A 137 12.57 -10.72 -2.40
N LEU A 138 11.58 -11.11 -1.62
CA LEU A 138 10.89 -12.40 -1.75
C LEU A 138 9.38 -12.20 -1.93
N GLU A 139 8.83 -13.00 -2.82
CA GLU A 139 7.40 -13.21 -2.93
C GLU A 139 6.92 -14.27 -1.93
N LYS A 140 5.61 -14.36 -1.72
CA LYS A 140 4.96 -15.27 -0.77
C LYS A 140 5.33 -16.77 -0.91
N THR A 141 5.82 -17.16 -2.06
CA THR A 141 6.25 -18.54 -2.37
C THR A 141 7.76 -18.74 -2.20
N GLY A 142 8.50 -17.65 -1.95
CA GLY A 142 9.95 -17.73 -1.78
C GLY A 142 10.31 -18.41 -0.45
N SER A 143 11.27 -19.30 -0.47
CA SER A 143 11.92 -19.85 0.72
C SER A 143 13.18 -19.07 1.05
N PHE A 144 13.53 -19.03 2.31
CA PHE A 144 14.76 -18.43 2.82
C PHE A 144 15.24 -19.23 4.04
N SER A 145 16.51 -19.14 4.32
CA SER A 145 17.19 -19.84 5.42
C SER A 145 17.49 -18.91 6.60
N PRO A 146 17.88 -19.45 7.78
CA PRO A 146 18.42 -18.65 8.88
C PRO A 146 19.62 -17.79 8.47
N LEU A 147 20.45 -18.29 7.57
CA LEU A 147 21.62 -17.56 7.06
C LEU A 147 21.19 -16.34 6.25
N ASP A 148 20.17 -16.48 5.40
CA ASP A 148 19.66 -15.35 4.62
C ASP A 148 19.21 -14.21 5.52
N THR A 149 18.47 -14.47 6.59
CA THR A 149 17.99 -13.43 7.51
C THR A 149 19.09 -12.88 8.42
N LYS A 150 20.18 -13.65 8.64
CA LYS A 150 21.33 -13.20 9.40
C LYS A 150 22.24 -12.27 8.60
N GLU A 151 22.41 -12.55 7.32
CA GLU A 151 23.36 -11.85 6.45
C GLU A 151 22.72 -10.77 5.59
N ASN A 152 21.41 -10.86 5.32
CA ASN A 152 20.70 -9.96 4.43
C ASN A 152 19.54 -9.26 5.14
N LEU A 153 19.12 -8.14 4.56
CA LEU A 153 17.83 -7.54 4.76
C LEU A 153 16.82 -8.26 3.83
N VAL A 154 16.06 -9.18 4.39
CA VAL A 154 15.04 -9.93 3.66
C VAL A 154 13.71 -9.19 3.74
N VAL A 155 13.16 -8.79 2.60
CA VAL A 155 11.83 -8.19 2.49
C VAL A 155 10.89 -9.22 1.87
N LEU A 156 10.01 -9.78 2.68
CA LEU A 156 8.98 -10.73 2.24
C LEU A 156 7.67 -10.00 2.02
N MET A 157 7.15 -10.08 0.80
CA MET A 157 5.87 -9.48 0.47
C MET A 157 4.72 -10.47 0.60
N LEU A 158 3.70 -10.06 1.37
CA LEU A 158 2.46 -10.83 1.52
C LEU A 158 1.23 -9.97 1.22
N MET A 159 0.18 -10.65 0.75
CA MET A 159 -1.17 -10.11 0.80
C MET A 159 -1.90 -10.75 1.97
N LEU A 160 -2.42 -9.94 2.89
CA LEU A 160 -3.43 -10.43 3.81
C LEU A 160 -4.79 -10.30 3.13
N PRO A 161 -5.52 -11.39 2.95
CA PRO A 161 -6.90 -11.30 2.50
C PRO A 161 -7.69 -10.46 3.49
N SER A 162 -8.56 -9.59 2.96
CA SER A 162 -9.54 -8.86 3.78
C SER A 162 -10.28 -9.87 4.66
N ALA A 163 -10.26 -9.65 5.95
CA ALA A 163 -10.47 -10.60 7.04
C ALA A 163 -11.84 -11.30 7.13
N ASN A 164 -12.67 -11.23 6.13
CA ASN A 164 -13.95 -11.97 6.09
C ASN A 164 -13.87 -13.31 5.36
N ARG A 165 -12.68 -13.75 4.98
CA ARG A 165 -12.48 -15.08 4.42
C ARG A 165 -11.44 -15.80 5.26
N GLN A 166 -11.81 -16.88 5.91
CA GLN A 166 -10.91 -17.97 6.25
C GLN A 166 -10.39 -18.54 4.93
N THR A 167 -9.53 -17.79 4.24
CA THR A 167 -9.12 -18.16 2.90
C THR A 167 -8.01 -19.19 2.98
N LYS A 168 -8.05 -20.10 2.00
CA LYS A 168 -6.97 -21.06 1.70
C LYS A 168 -5.56 -20.42 1.68
N GLU A 169 -5.44 -19.12 1.49
CA GLU A 169 -4.15 -18.42 1.46
C GLU A 169 -3.58 -18.14 2.85
N THR A 170 -4.38 -17.77 3.84
CA THR A 170 -3.93 -17.67 5.23
C THR A 170 -3.55 -19.06 5.75
N LEU A 171 -4.30 -20.08 5.39
CA LEU A 171 -3.97 -21.46 5.72
C LEU A 171 -2.66 -21.93 5.07
N LYS A 172 -2.28 -21.41 3.90
CA LYS A 172 -1.00 -21.73 3.24
C LYS A 172 0.21 -21.21 3.97
N VAL A 173 0.12 -20.05 4.63
CA VAL A 173 1.23 -19.49 5.44
C VAL A 173 1.52 -20.40 6.64
N PHE A 174 0.49 -21.04 7.20
CA PHE A 174 0.60 -21.95 8.35
C PHE A 174 0.68 -23.42 7.95
N LYS A 175 0.67 -23.73 6.64
CA LYS A 175 0.86 -25.09 6.16
C LYS A 175 2.36 -25.40 6.13
N ASP A 176 2.74 -26.53 6.68
CA ASP A 176 4.06 -27.07 6.50
C ASP A 176 4.29 -27.47 5.04
N ASN A 177 5.33 -26.90 4.45
CA ASN A 177 5.72 -27.15 3.06
C ASN A 177 7.18 -27.61 2.95
N GLY A 178 7.83 -27.93 4.08
CA GLY A 178 9.21 -28.43 4.13
C GLY A 178 10.30 -27.39 3.85
N GLY A 179 9.94 -26.13 3.58
CA GLY A 179 10.89 -25.09 3.16
C GLY A 179 11.56 -24.29 4.27
N PHE A 180 11.23 -24.58 5.55
CA PHE A 180 11.69 -23.79 6.69
C PHE A 180 12.26 -24.63 7.83
N GLN A 181 12.67 -25.85 7.55
CA GLN A 181 13.15 -26.83 8.57
C GLN A 181 14.34 -26.30 9.37
N ASP A 182 15.26 -25.59 8.75
CA ASP A 182 16.49 -25.09 9.36
C ASP A 182 16.25 -24.02 10.47
N PHE A 183 15.04 -23.50 10.58
CA PHE A 183 14.66 -22.57 11.66
C PHE A 183 14.27 -23.28 12.95
N PHE A 184 14.08 -24.59 12.92
CA PHE A 184 13.51 -25.36 14.02
C PHE A 184 14.49 -26.43 14.49
N PRO A 185 14.41 -26.85 15.76
CA PRO A 185 15.15 -28.02 16.24
C PRO A 185 14.72 -29.27 15.49
N ALA A 186 15.63 -30.23 15.38
CA ALA A 186 15.33 -31.55 14.83
C ALA A 186 14.13 -32.20 15.56
N GLU A 187 13.36 -33.00 14.85
CA GLU A 187 12.12 -33.59 15.36
C GLU A 187 12.33 -34.50 16.57
N ASP A 188 13.49 -35.16 16.64
CA ASP A 188 13.93 -36.05 17.72
C ASP A 188 14.52 -35.31 18.93
N ASP A 189 14.86 -34.01 18.82
CA ASP A 189 15.40 -33.21 19.93
C ASP A 189 14.27 -32.57 20.78
N ILE A 190 13.59 -33.43 21.54
CA ILE A 190 12.44 -33.04 22.37
C ILE A 190 12.79 -31.89 23.33
N LYS A 191 13.97 -31.90 23.92
CA LYS A 191 14.38 -30.86 24.90
C LYS A 191 14.49 -29.48 24.25
N LYS A 192 15.03 -29.41 23.03
CA LYS A 192 15.10 -28.15 22.30
C LYS A 192 13.71 -27.72 21.80
N GLN A 193 12.87 -28.66 21.34
CA GLN A 193 11.48 -28.38 20.95
C GLN A 193 10.70 -27.75 22.12
N GLU A 194 10.77 -28.33 23.32
CA GLU A 194 10.12 -27.80 24.52
C GLU A 194 10.65 -26.43 24.92
N LYS A 195 11.98 -26.22 24.85
CA LYS A 195 12.61 -24.92 25.13
C LYS A 195 12.10 -23.83 24.20
N VAL A 196 11.99 -24.13 22.88
CA VAL A 196 11.47 -23.18 21.90
C VAL A 196 9.98 -22.88 22.17
N LEU A 197 9.16 -23.91 22.44
CA LEU A 197 7.74 -23.74 22.79
C LEU A 197 7.53 -22.95 24.09
N LYS A 198 8.41 -23.10 25.08
CA LYS A 198 8.37 -22.30 26.31
C LYS A 198 8.61 -20.82 26.03
N ASN A 199 9.54 -20.50 25.13
CA ASN A 199 9.90 -19.12 24.79
C ASN A 199 8.87 -18.49 23.84
N ILE A 200 8.27 -19.28 22.94
CA ILE A 200 7.31 -18.83 21.93
C ILE A 200 6.07 -19.74 21.98
N PRO A 201 5.20 -19.54 22.98
CA PRO A 201 4.08 -20.45 23.26
C PRO A 201 2.99 -20.48 22.19
N ASN A 202 2.97 -19.51 21.28
CA ASN A 202 2.01 -19.45 20.20
C ASN A 202 2.46 -20.13 18.89
N LEU A 203 3.54 -20.95 18.93
CA LEU A 203 3.91 -21.78 17.79
C LEU A 203 2.88 -22.88 17.54
N ASP A 204 2.53 -23.09 16.27
CA ASP A 204 1.66 -24.20 15.88
C ASP A 204 2.42 -25.53 15.96
N THR A 205 1.78 -26.52 16.56
CA THR A 205 2.31 -27.88 16.69
C THR A 205 1.48 -28.88 15.92
N TYR A 206 2.04 -30.05 15.62
CA TYR A 206 1.27 -31.18 15.13
C TYR A 206 0.37 -31.72 16.24
N PRO A 207 -0.81 -32.33 15.92
CA PRO A 207 -1.62 -33.02 16.91
C PRO A 207 -0.82 -34.14 17.58
N GLN A 208 -1.02 -34.34 18.89
CA GLN A 208 -0.30 -35.37 19.65
C GLN A 208 -0.48 -36.80 19.11
N GLU A 209 -1.60 -37.06 18.45
CA GLU A 209 -1.92 -38.36 17.83
C GLU A 209 -0.99 -38.72 16.66
N THR A 210 -0.35 -37.73 16.04
CA THR A 210 0.56 -37.92 14.88
C THR A 210 2.03 -37.84 15.27
N GLY A 211 2.35 -37.41 16.50
CA GLY A 211 3.71 -37.23 16.98
C GLY A 211 4.19 -38.41 17.83
N PHE A 212 5.11 -39.22 17.28
CA PHE A 212 5.72 -40.33 18.02
C PHE A 212 6.56 -39.84 19.23
N TRP A 213 6.98 -38.57 19.23
CA TRP A 213 7.97 -37.99 20.15
C TRP A 213 7.42 -36.82 20.98
N GLY A 214 6.12 -36.64 21.13
CA GLY A 214 5.52 -35.51 21.87
C GLY A 214 5.06 -34.36 20.97
N LYS A 215 4.99 -33.14 21.51
CA LYS A 215 4.59 -31.94 20.74
C LYS A 215 5.70 -31.52 19.80
N GLN A 216 5.50 -31.70 18.51
CA GLN A 216 6.42 -31.27 17.47
C GLN A 216 5.97 -29.94 16.85
N ILE A 217 6.89 -29.00 16.65
CA ILE A 217 6.62 -27.69 16.04
C ILE A 217 6.49 -27.87 14.53
N LYS A 218 5.42 -27.29 13.93
CA LYS A 218 5.27 -27.26 12.47
C LYS A 218 6.34 -26.35 11.83
N THR A 219 7.02 -26.84 10.81
CA THR A 219 8.06 -26.11 10.08
C THR A 219 7.46 -25.19 9.01
N SER A 220 6.47 -24.37 9.38
CA SER A 220 5.72 -23.48 8.49
C SER A 220 6.32 -22.07 8.42
N LEU A 221 6.03 -21.34 7.34
CA LEU A 221 6.35 -19.91 7.24
C LEU A 221 5.77 -19.11 8.42
N GLY A 222 4.53 -19.41 8.84
CA GLY A 222 3.91 -18.73 9.96
C GLY A 222 4.68 -18.87 11.27
N ASN A 223 5.17 -20.06 11.58
CA ASN A 223 6.03 -20.29 12.74
C ASN A 223 7.41 -19.65 12.58
N THR A 224 7.97 -19.65 11.37
CA THR A 224 9.22 -18.94 11.07
C THR A 224 9.11 -17.44 11.32
N LEU A 225 7.99 -16.81 10.91
CA LEU A 225 7.71 -15.41 11.21
C LEU A 225 7.65 -15.14 12.72
N ARG A 226 7.03 -16.05 13.49
CA ARG A 226 6.94 -15.95 14.96
C ARG A 226 8.30 -15.99 15.64
N ILE A 227 9.22 -16.80 15.12
CA ILE A 227 10.61 -16.88 15.62
C ILE A 227 11.42 -15.64 15.28
N LEU A 228 11.26 -15.12 14.07
CA LEU A 228 12.08 -14.03 13.54
C LEU A 228 11.63 -12.65 14.02
N ALA A 229 10.42 -12.52 14.58
CA ALA A 229 9.86 -11.27 15.06
C ALA A 229 10.03 -10.10 14.06
N PRO A 230 9.39 -10.15 12.88
CA PRO A 230 9.65 -9.22 11.79
C PRO A 230 9.22 -7.79 12.11
N ILE A 231 9.80 -6.81 11.39
CA ILE A 231 9.16 -5.52 11.21
C ILE A 231 8.00 -5.73 10.23
N ILE A 232 6.79 -5.29 10.57
CA ILE A 232 5.65 -5.29 9.64
C ILE A 232 5.47 -3.89 9.08
N ILE A 233 5.56 -3.76 7.75
CA ILE A 233 5.09 -2.61 6.99
C ILE A 233 3.69 -2.94 6.47
N LEU A 234 2.71 -2.15 6.87
CA LEU A 234 1.30 -2.36 6.51
C LEU A 234 0.83 -1.23 5.61
N ASP A 235 0.81 -1.46 4.30
CA ASP A 235 0.30 -0.47 3.34
C ASP A 235 -1.23 -0.52 3.29
N GLU A 236 -1.87 0.66 3.19
CA GLU A 236 -3.32 0.86 3.33
C GLU A 236 -3.90 0.15 4.57
N GLY A 237 -3.23 0.33 5.70
CA GLY A 237 -3.46 -0.38 6.95
C GLY A 237 -4.90 -0.33 7.47
N HIS A 238 -5.70 0.67 7.05
CA HIS A 238 -7.11 0.77 7.42
C HIS A 238 -7.94 -0.47 7.03
N LYS A 239 -7.47 -1.29 6.10
CA LYS A 239 -8.12 -2.54 5.67
C LYS A 239 -7.84 -3.73 6.57
N ALA A 240 -6.84 -3.64 7.41
CA ALA A 240 -6.42 -4.72 8.31
C ALA A 240 -7.02 -4.61 9.73
N TYR A 241 -8.10 -3.85 9.92
CA TYR A 241 -8.69 -3.59 11.24
C TYR A 241 -9.84 -4.53 11.64
N SER A 242 -10.12 -5.56 10.85
CA SER A 242 -10.95 -6.64 11.36
C SER A 242 -10.23 -7.42 12.47
N GLU A 243 -10.97 -8.01 13.38
CA GLU A 243 -10.41 -8.77 14.50
C GLU A 243 -9.50 -9.90 14.02
N GLY A 244 -9.92 -10.67 13.04
CA GLY A 244 -9.11 -11.75 12.47
C GLY A 244 -7.79 -11.27 11.86
N ALA A 245 -7.79 -10.14 11.11
CA ALA A 245 -6.56 -9.59 10.55
C ALA A 245 -5.61 -9.10 11.65
N GLN A 246 -6.13 -8.40 12.66
CA GLN A 246 -5.33 -7.92 13.79
C GLN A 246 -4.74 -9.08 14.60
N ASN A 247 -5.49 -10.16 14.82
CA ASN A 247 -5.01 -11.34 15.51
C ASN A 247 -3.91 -12.04 14.69
N THR A 248 -4.06 -12.14 13.37
CA THR A 248 -3.05 -12.71 12.48
C THR A 248 -1.75 -11.89 12.52
N LEU A 249 -1.84 -10.56 12.37
CA LEU A 249 -0.68 -9.67 12.39
C LEU A 249 0.08 -9.75 13.71
N ARG A 250 -0.63 -9.66 14.82
CA ARG A 250 -0.04 -9.77 16.18
C ARG A 250 0.53 -11.17 16.42
N GLY A 251 -0.15 -12.20 15.88
CA GLY A 251 0.25 -13.59 15.98
C GLY A 251 1.57 -13.94 15.28
N PHE A 252 2.08 -13.11 14.36
CA PHE A 252 3.43 -13.26 13.81
C PHE A 252 4.53 -12.77 14.78
N ASN A 253 4.19 -12.35 15.99
CA ASN A 253 5.11 -11.81 17.00
C ASN A 253 6.01 -10.67 16.47
N PRO A 254 5.48 -9.69 15.71
CA PRO A 254 6.32 -8.65 15.15
C PRO A 254 6.98 -7.82 16.25
N CYS A 255 8.19 -7.36 16.00
CA CYS A 255 8.87 -6.41 16.89
C CYS A 255 8.31 -4.98 16.75
N MET A 256 7.61 -4.69 15.63
CA MET A 256 7.01 -3.41 15.32
C MET A 256 6.01 -3.53 14.18
N ILE A 257 4.95 -2.71 14.20
CA ILE A 257 4.03 -2.51 13.08
C ILE A 257 4.03 -1.03 12.68
N ALA A 258 4.47 -0.74 11.46
CA ALA A 258 4.38 0.58 10.84
C ALA A 258 3.25 0.58 9.79
N GLU A 259 2.20 1.32 10.05
CA GLU A 259 1.03 1.47 9.18
C GLU A 259 1.18 2.71 8.31
N LEU A 260 0.89 2.60 7.01
CA LEU A 260 0.77 3.73 6.10
C LEU A 260 -0.66 3.76 5.55
N SER A 261 -1.32 4.91 5.64
CA SER A 261 -2.70 5.05 5.15
C SER A 261 -3.06 6.48 4.83
N ALA A 262 -3.84 6.69 3.78
CA ALA A 262 -4.46 8.00 3.51
C ALA A 262 -5.67 8.25 4.43
N THR A 263 -6.35 7.18 4.82
CA THR A 263 -7.57 7.22 5.63
C THR A 263 -7.45 6.24 6.81
N PRO A 264 -6.59 6.53 7.81
CA PRO A 264 -6.37 5.60 8.91
C PRO A 264 -7.65 5.29 9.68
N SER A 265 -7.72 4.10 10.26
CA SER A 265 -8.80 3.71 11.16
C SER A 265 -8.84 4.64 12.39
N LYS A 266 -10.02 4.82 12.98
CA LYS A 266 -10.15 5.48 14.29
C LYS A 266 -9.36 4.77 15.40
N LYS A 267 -8.94 3.53 15.16
CA LYS A 267 -8.13 2.71 16.08
C LYS A 267 -6.61 2.81 15.81
N SER A 268 -6.18 3.54 14.77
CA SER A 268 -4.77 3.72 14.43
C SER A 268 -4.08 4.71 15.36
N ASN A 269 -2.84 4.43 15.76
CA ASN A 269 -1.95 5.34 16.48
C ASN A 269 -1.26 6.27 15.48
N VAL A 270 -1.87 7.41 15.18
CA VAL A 270 -1.36 8.33 14.17
C VAL A 270 -0.20 9.16 14.73
N LEU A 271 1.02 8.78 14.39
CA LEU A 271 2.26 9.45 14.76
C LEU A 271 2.51 10.71 13.91
N VAL A 272 2.28 10.60 12.62
CA VAL A 272 2.45 11.68 11.65
C VAL A 272 1.15 11.85 10.88
N ASP A 273 0.71 13.09 10.72
CA ASP A 273 -0.49 13.46 9.95
C ASP A 273 -0.08 14.51 8.91
N ILE A 274 0.03 14.08 7.66
CA ILE A 274 0.38 14.94 6.53
C ILE A 274 -0.90 15.37 5.83
N SER A 275 -1.03 16.67 5.60
CA SER A 275 -2.18 17.27 4.94
C SER A 275 -2.00 17.35 3.41
N GLY A 276 -3.12 17.43 2.68
CA GLY A 276 -3.08 17.71 1.24
C GLY A 276 -2.45 19.06 0.90
N ARG A 277 -2.56 20.06 1.79
CA ARG A 277 -1.93 21.38 1.60
C ARG A 277 -0.39 21.29 1.61
N GLU A 278 0.18 20.42 2.45
CA GLU A 278 1.64 20.19 2.47
C GLU A 278 2.09 19.55 1.17
N LEU A 279 1.34 18.57 0.64
CA LEU A 279 1.63 17.95 -0.65
C LEU A 279 1.55 18.97 -1.79
N HIS A 280 0.57 19.85 -1.76
CA HIS A 280 0.42 20.91 -2.77
C HIS A 280 1.58 21.89 -2.77
N ARG A 281 2.03 22.34 -1.58
CA ARG A 281 3.19 23.23 -1.46
C ARG A 281 4.46 22.62 -2.07
N GLU A 282 4.59 21.31 -1.97
CA GLU A 282 5.73 20.56 -2.50
C GLU A 282 5.50 20.02 -3.93
N GLU A 283 4.46 20.52 -4.59
CA GLU A 283 4.13 20.20 -5.99
C GLU A 283 3.85 18.71 -6.25
N MET A 284 3.45 17.96 -5.21
CA MET A 284 3.15 16.53 -5.33
C MET A 284 1.75 16.27 -5.90
N ILE A 285 0.84 17.21 -5.73
CA ILE A 285 -0.57 17.08 -6.16
C ILE A 285 -1.10 18.37 -6.79
N LYS A 286 -2.05 18.17 -7.72
CA LYS A 286 -2.90 19.20 -8.31
C LYS A 286 -4.06 19.47 -7.36
N LEU A 287 -3.94 20.45 -6.46
CA LEU A 287 -4.94 20.65 -5.41
C LEU A 287 -6.15 21.49 -5.86
N ASP A 288 -6.00 22.38 -6.82
CA ASP A 288 -7.16 23.11 -7.32
C ASP A 288 -8.08 22.13 -8.05
N LEU A 289 -9.12 21.73 -7.32
CA LEU A 289 -10.09 20.73 -7.75
C LEU A 289 -11.39 21.40 -8.15
N HIS A 290 -11.68 21.39 -9.44
CA HIS A 290 -12.92 21.89 -9.99
C HIS A 290 -13.97 20.78 -9.98
N VAL A 291 -15.04 20.96 -9.18
CA VAL A 291 -16.17 20.04 -9.14
C VAL A 291 -17.35 20.67 -9.87
N ILE A 292 -17.75 20.09 -10.97
CA ILE A 292 -18.80 20.57 -11.85
C ILE A 292 -19.97 19.61 -11.79
N ASN A 293 -21.07 20.07 -11.20
CA ASN A 293 -22.33 19.32 -11.17
C ASN A 293 -23.17 19.75 -12.39
N LYS A 294 -23.41 18.82 -13.29
CA LYS A 294 -24.34 19.03 -14.41
C LYS A 294 -25.74 18.62 -13.98
N VAL A 295 -26.65 19.58 -13.97
CA VAL A 295 -28.07 19.33 -13.80
C VAL A 295 -28.66 18.99 -15.16
N SER A 296 -28.52 17.74 -15.57
CA SER A 296 -29.10 17.21 -16.80
C SER A 296 -29.72 15.85 -16.51
N PRO A 297 -30.87 15.52 -17.11
CA PRO A 297 -31.46 14.18 -17.00
C PRO A 297 -30.68 13.11 -17.78
N ASP A 298 -29.79 13.55 -18.72
CA ASP A 298 -28.98 12.64 -19.54
C ASP A 298 -27.50 12.64 -19.08
N TRP A 299 -27.01 11.44 -18.71
CA TRP A 299 -25.61 11.24 -18.34
C TRP A 299 -24.63 11.57 -19.46
N LYS A 300 -25.07 11.54 -20.73
CA LYS A 300 -24.28 11.86 -21.90
C LYS A 300 -23.77 13.30 -21.89
N ASP A 301 -24.57 14.25 -21.39
CA ASP A 301 -24.17 15.66 -21.26
C ASP A 301 -23.00 15.82 -20.27
N THR A 302 -23.02 15.06 -19.16
CA THR A 302 -21.95 15.07 -18.18
C THR A 302 -20.68 14.44 -18.76
N LEU A 303 -20.82 13.35 -19.51
CA LEU A 303 -19.71 12.70 -20.19
C LEU A 303 -19.09 13.60 -21.26
N LEU A 304 -19.91 14.22 -22.10
CA LEU A 304 -19.47 15.15 -23.15
C LEU A 304 -18.71 16.35 -22.56
N ALA A 305 -19.17 16.90 -21.43
CA ALA A 305 -18.46 17.98 -20.74
C ALA A 305 -17.06 17.53 -20.29
N GLY A 306 -16.93 16.31 -19.78
CA GLY A 306 -15.63 15.72 -19.41
C GLY A 306 -14.71 15.51 -20.62
N VAL A 307 -15.25 15.02 -21.74
CA VAL A 307 -14.52 14.86 -23.01
C VAL A 307 -14.01 16.21 -23.53
N ASN A 308 -14.87 17.21 -23.56
CA ASN A 308 -14.49 18.56 -24.01
C ASN A 308 -13.39 19.17 -23.13
N LYS A 309 -13.50 19.02 -21.81
CA LYS A 309 -12.42 19.49 -20.91
C LYS A 309 -11.11 18.76 -21.16
N ARG A 310 -11.16 17.44 -21.34
CA ARG A 310 -9.97 16.64 -21.66
C ARG A 310 -9.31 17.12 -22.96
N ASN A 311 -10.10 17.44 -23.98
CA ASN A 311 -9.58 17.93 -25.26
C ASN A 311 -8.91 19.30 -25.12
N VAL A 312 -9.45 20.20 -24.31
CA VAL A 312 -8.80 21.48 -23.97
C VAL A 312 -7.45 21.23 -23.27
N LEU A 313 -7.41 20.28 -22.35
CA LEU A 313 -6.17 19.92 -21.66
C LEU A 313 -5.13 19.29 -22.59
N GLU A 314 -5.56 18.53 -23.59
CA GLU A 314 -4.65 17.96 -24.61
C GLU A 314 -3.94 19.07 -25.41
N GLN A 315 -4.66 20.10 -25.81
CA GLN A 315 -4.05 21.25 -26.50
C GLN A 315 -2.99 21.93 -25.63
N LYS A 316 -3.30 22.15 -24.33
CA LYS A 316 -2.36 22.70 -23.36
C LYS A 316 -1.15 21.80 -23.11
N ALA A 317 -1.36 20.49 -23.11
CA ALA A 317 -0.28 19.52 -22.96
C ALA A 317 0.66 19.51 -24.17
N GLN A 318 0.12 19.66 -25.39
CA GLN A 318 0.94 19.77 -26.59
C GLN A 318 1.76 21.08 -26.60
N GLU A 319 1.15 22.22 -26.18
CA GLU A 319 1.88 23.48 -26.00
C GLU A 319 3.01 23.33 -24.98
N TYR A 320 2.74 22.62 -23.86
CA TYR A 320 3.74 22.36 -22.83
C TYR A 320 4.88 21.46 -23.32
N GLU A 321 4.55 20.39 -24.05
CA GLU A 321 5.56 19.49 -24.62
C GLU A 321 6.46 20.21 -25.63
N ALA A 322 5.89 21.03 -26.50
CA ALA A 322 6.66 21.83 -27.46
C ALA A 322 7.66 22.78 -26.79
N ASN A 323 7.31 23.33 -25.62
CA ASN A 323 8.16 24.29 -24.91
C ASN A 323 9.14 23.65 -23.92
N SER A 324 8.80 22.50 -23.33
CA SER A 324 9.57 21.87 -22.24
C SER A 324 10.24 20.56 -22.62
N GLY A 325 9.82 19.92 -23.72
CA GLY A 325 10.21 18.54 -24.08
C GLY A 325 9.56 17.46 -23.23
N ASN A 326 8.78 17.82 -22.21
CA ASN A 326 8.13 16.87 -21.29
C ASN A 326 6.75 16.49 -21.81
N ASN A 327 6.52 15.20 -22.02
CA ASN A 327 5.22 14.71 -22.45
C ASN A 327 4.22 14.62 -21.29
N ILE A 328 3.04 15.18 -21.48
CA ILE A 328 1.86 14.99 -20.63
C ILE A 328 0.70 14.61 -21.54
N ARG A 329 0.03 13.50 -21.23
CA ARG A 329 -1.15 13.04 -21.96
C ARG A 329 -2.36 13.01 -21.03
N PRO A 330 -3.25 14.02 -21.10
CA PRO A 330 -4.42 14.06 -20.23
C PRO A 330 -5.35 12.88 -20.45
N ILE A 331 -5.62 12.14 -19.37
CA ILE A 331 -6.51 10.98 -19.34
C ILE A 331 -7.81 11.35 -18.62
N CYS A 332 -8.93 10.95 -19.19
CA CYS A 332 -10.26 11.03 -18.59
C CYS A 332 -10.64 9.68 -17.98
N LEU A 333 -10.86 9.65 -16.67
CA LEU A 333 -11.43 8.52 -15.95
C LEU A 333 -12.96 8.64 -15.94
N ILE A 334 -13.65 7.55 -16.26
CA ILE A 334 -15.12 7.51 -16.32
C ILE A 334 -15.61 6.40 -15.42
N GLN A 335 -16.35 6.75 -14.38
CA GLN A 335 -16.95 5.80 -13.46
C GLN A 335 -18.37 5.47 -13.90
N ALA A 336 -18.58 4.25 -14.43
CA ALA A 336 -19.88 3.70 -14.81
C ALA A 336 -20.54 2.94 -13.63
N GLU A 337 -21.88 2.79 -13.66
CA GLU A 337 -22.63 2.11 -12.58
C GLU A 337 -22.49 0.61 -12.63
N ARG A 338 -22.54 0.00 -13.83
CA ARG A 338 -22.60 -1.45 -14.03
C ARG A 338 -21.61 -1.89 -15.11
N THR A 339 -21.18 -3.15 -15.01
CA THR A 339 -20.15 -3.73 -15.88
C THR A 339 -20.43 -5.21 -16.25
N GLY A 340 -21.41 -5.87 -15.59
CA GLY A 340 -21.76 -7.27 -15.85
C GLY A 340 -22.63 -7.42 -17.09
N LYS A 341 -22.35 -8.44 -17.93
CA LYS A 341 -23.04 -8.69 -19.22
C LYS A 341 -24.57 -8.73 -19.12
N GLU A 342 -25.09 -9.35 -18.06
CA GLU A 342 -26.54 -9.49 -17.80
C GLU A 342 -27.22 -8.19 -17.33
N GLN A 343 -26.47 -7.14 -17.08
CA GLN A 343 -26.96 -5.87 -16.54
C GLN A 343 -27.06 -4.76 -17.58
N ARG A 344 -26.68 -5.05 -18.83
CA ARG A 344 -26.83 -4.14 -19.97
C ARG A 344 -28.31 -4.05 -20.37
N GLY A 345 -28.75 -2.84 -20.74
CA GLY A 345 -30.15 -2.59 -21.10
C GLY A 345 -31.10 -2.40 -19.92
N THR A 346 -30.58 -2.35 -18.70
CA THR A 346 -31.34 -1.98 -17.50
C THR A 346 -31.35 -0.45 -17.30
N ARG A 347 -31.99 0.03 -16.24
CA ARG A 347 -32.00 1.47 -15.85
C ARG A 347 -30.61 2.02 -15.46
N TYR A 348 -29.59 1.18 -15.40
CA TYR A 348 -28.23 1.55 -14.94
C TYR A 348 -27.33 1.92 -16.12
N ILE A 349 -26.42 2.86 -15.91
CA ILE A 349 -25.42 3.27 -16.90
C ILE A 349 -24.33 2.19 -16.98
N HIS A 350 -24.30 1.46 -18.09
CA HIS A 350 -23.39 0.33 -18.30
C HIS A 350 -22.09 0.76 -18.97
N SER A 351 -20.97 0.15 -18.64
CA SER A 351 -19.64 0.48 -19.18
C SER A 351 -19.57 0.36 -20.72
N GLU A 352 -20.24 -0.64 -21.30
CA GLU A 352 -20.25 -0.81 -22.75
C GLU A 352 -21.10 0.27 -23.46
N ASP A 353 -22.18 0.76 -22.82
CA ASP A 353 -22.96 1.86 -23.37
C ASP A 353 -22.17 3.17 -23.37
N VAL A 354 -21.37 3.40 -22.34
CA VAL A 354 -20.41 4.51 -22.28
C VAL A 354 -19.37 4.37 -23.37
N ARG A 355 -18.81 3.18 -23.57
CA ARG A 355 -17.82 2.90 -24.62
C ARG A 355 -18.40 3.14 -26.01
N GLU A 356 -19.58 2.60 -26.28
CA GLU A 356 -20.26 2.80 -27.56
C GLU A 356 -20.56 4.26 -27.85
N TYR A 357 -20.98 5.01 -26.86
CA TYR A 357 -21.24 6.45 -27.01
C TYR A 357 -19.94 7.21 -27.35
N LEU A 358 -18.82 6.93 -26.66
CA LEU A 358 -17.53 7.54 -26.96
C LEU A 358 -17.08 7.26 -28.39
N ILE A 359 -17.18 5.99 -28.85
CA ILE A 359 -16.67 5.56 -30.14
C ILE A 359 -17.63 5.93 -31.28
N LYS A 360 -18.92 5.55 -31.13
CA LYS A 360 -19.88 5.67 -32.24
C LYS A 360 -20.49 7.06 -32.38
N THR A 361 -20.69 7.77 -31.26
CA THR A 361 -21.38 9.07 -31.29
C THR A 361 -20.39 10.23 -31.26
N ILE A 362 -19.40 10.17 -30.36
CA ILE A 362 -18.39 11.23 -30.23
C ILE A 362 -17.28 11.06 -31.27
N GLY A 363 -17.04 9.84 -31.77
CA GLY A 363 -16.05 9.55 -32.81
C GLY A 363 -14.62 9.35 -32.30
N ILE A 364 -14.48 8.97 -31.01
CA ILE A 364 -13.17 8.70 -30.41
C ILE A 364 -12.63 7.36 -30.94
N PRO A 365 -11.34 7.29 -31.35
CA PRO A 365 -10.73 6.04 -31.83
C PRO A 365 -10.83 4.93 -30.73
N ALA A 366 -11.15 3.72 -31.16
CA ALA A 366 -11.38 2.60 -30.23
C ALA A 366 -10.13 2.23 -29.43
N ASP A 367 -8.94 2.44 -29.98
CA ASP A 367 -7.63 2.20 -29.35
C ASP A 367 -7.26 3.28 -28.31
N GLU A 368 -8.01 4.38 -28.22
CA GLU A 368 -7.88 5.37 -27.16
C GLU A 368 -8.75 5.09 -25.92
N VAL A 369 -9.68 4.10 -26.01
CA VAL A 369 -10.66 3.80 -24.98
C VAL A 369 -10.41 2.43 -24.37
N ALA A 370 -10.04 2.38 -23.10
CA ALA A 370 -9.86 1.13 -22.35
C ALA A 370 -10.94 0.93 -21.30
N VAL A 371 -11.34 -0.33 -21.09
CA VAL A 371 -12.26 -0.75 -20.03
C VAL A 371 -11.49 -1.53 -18.95
N LYS A 372 -11.58 -1.08 -17.71
CA LYS A 372 -10.97 -1.73 -16.54
C LYS A 372 -12.03 -2.07 -15.51
N THR A 373 -12.39 -3.34 -15.44
CA THR A 373 -13.38 -3.88 -14.49
C THR A 373 -12.84 -5.14 -13.82
N SER A 374 -13.62 -5.79 -12.95
CA SER A 374 -13.26 -7.09 -12.39
C SER A 374 -13.23 -8.21 -13.43
N GLU A 375 -14.02 -8.08 -14.50
CA GLU A 375 -14.18 -9.10 -15.55
C GLU A 375 -13.30 -8.80 -16.77
N LYS A 376 -13.04 -7.54 -17.04
CA LYS A 376 -12.32 -7.08 -18.23
C LYS A 376 -11.19 -6.14 -17.83
N ASP A 377 -9.97 -6.43 -18.24
CA ASP A 377 -8.78 -5.64 -17.95
C ASP A 377 -7.96 -5.38 -19.21
N GLU A 378 -8.34 -4.35 -19.94
CA GLU A 378 -7.64 -3.94 -21.17
C GLU A 378 -6.36 -3.13 -20.90
N LEU A 379 -6.10 -2.76 -19.63
CA LEU A 379 -4.86 -2.06 -19.24
C LEU A 379 -3.68 -3.01 -19.03
N LYS A 380 -3.91 -4.32 -18.91
CA LYS A 380 -2.81 -5.31 -18.76
C LYS A 380 -1.84 -5.32 -19.94
N GLU A 381 -2.37 -5.14 -21.15
CA GLU A 381 -1.54 -5.08 -22.36
C GLU A 381 -0.72 -3.80 -22.39
N VAL A 382 -1.27 -2.71 -21.88
CA VAL A 382 -0.60 -1.41 -21.78
C VAL A 382 0.55 -1.47 -20.77
N ASP A 383 0.38 -2.19 -19.67
CA ASP A 383 1.42 -2.37 -18.66
C ASP A 383 2.65 -3.14 -19.22
N ASN A 384 2.44 -4.00 -20.23
CA ASN A 384 3.52 -4.75 -20.88
C ASN A 384 4.36 -3.91 -21.85
N ILE A 385 3.87 -2.74 -22.28
CA ILE A 385 4.53 -1.86 -23.26
C ILE A 385 4.95 -0.52 -22.66
N GLY A 386 5.27 -0.46 -21.37
CA GLY A 386 5.73 0.76 -20.70
C GLY A 386 4.66 1.45 -19.84
N GLY A 387 3.41 0.99 -19.87
CA GLY A 387 2.32 1.49 -19.04
C GLY A 387 1.67 2.77 -19.54
N LEU A 388 0.76 3.31 -18.75
CA LEU A 388 -0.01 4.52 -19.09
C LEU A 388 0.82 5.80 -19.17
N MET A 389 2.04 5.80 -18.66
CA MET A 389 2.96 6.95 -18.69
C MET A 389 3.88 6.92 -19.91
N ASP A 390 3.90 5.80 -20.62
CA ASP A 390 4.69 5.65 -21.83
C ASP A 390 4.25 6.65 -22.92
N ARG A 391 5.22 7.18 -23.66
CA ARG A 391 4.99 8.20 -24.69
C ARG A 391 4.14 7.67 -25.83
N ASP A 392 4.32 6.41 -26.20
CA ASP A 392 3.63 5.78 -27.34
C ASP A 392 2.25 5.20 -26.97
N CYS A 393 1.88 5.23 -25.68
CA CYS A 393 0.57 4.78 -25.23
C CYS A 393 -0.55 5.66 -25.79
N LYS A 394 -1.55 5.06 -26.43
CA LYS A 394 -2.66 5.77 -27.06
C LYS A 394 -3.84 6.04 -26.12
N ILE A 395 -3.91 5.40 -24.96
CA ILE A 395 -5.09 5.51 -24.08
C ILE A 395 -5.31 6.93 -23.60
N ARG A 396 -6.55 7.41 -23.79
CA ARG A 396 -7.05 8.74 -23.39
C ARG A 396 -8.25 8.66 -22.46
N TYR A 397 -9.00 7.57 -22.53
CA TYR A 397 -10.24 7.35 -21.77
C TYR A 397 -10.19 5.99 -21.11
N ILE A 398 -10.49 5.95 -19.79
CA ILE A 398 -10.54 4.70 -19.03
C ILE A 398 -11.90 4.61 -18.36
N ILE A 399 -12.67 3.59 -18.72
CA ILE A 399 -13.98 3.30 -18.17
C ILE A 399 -13.83 2.28 -17.07
N THR A 400 -14.34 2.58 -15.86
CA THR A 400 -14.23 1.71 -14.70
C THR A 400 -15.48 1.74 -13.83
N LYS A 401 -15.66 0.74 -12.97
CA LYS A 401 -16.65 0.75 -11.89
C LYS A 401 -15.99 1.02 -10.54
N GLN A 402 -15.18 0.08 -10.09
CA GLN A 402 -14.47 0.12 -8.81
C GLN A 402 -13.02 -0.34 -8.91
N ALA A 403 -12.65 -0.94 -10.05
CA ALA A 403 -11.36 -1.61 -10.21
C ALA A 403 -10.15 -0.68 -10.11
N LEU A 404 -10.34 0.65 -10.27
CA LEU A 404 -9.29 1.65 -10.10
C LEU A 404 -9.24 2.25 -8.68
N GLN A 405 -10.10 1.80 -7.75
CA GLN A 405 -10.10 2.33 -6.39
C GLN A 405 -8.85 1.97 -5.60
N GLU A 406 -8.14 0.87 -5.97
CA GLU A 406 -6.98 0.37 -5.24
C GLU A 406 -5.82 0.01 -6.16
N GLY A 407 -4.64 0.58 -5.86
CA GLY A 407 -3.39 0.22 -6.52
C GLY A 407 -3.16 0.79 -7.92
N TRP A 408 -4.14 1.46 -8.54
CA TRP A 408 -3.92 2.12 -9.82
C TRP A 408 -3.23 3.47 -9.63
N ASP A 409 -2.21 3.72 -10.41
CA ASP A 409 -1.43 4.93 -10.37
C ASP A 409 -1.20 5.49 -11.77
N CYS A 410 -1.67 6.73 -12.01
CA CYS A 410 -1.39 7.44 -13.24
C CYS A 410 -1.44 8.95 -12.99
N ALA A 411 -0.31 9.62 -13.06
CA ALA A 411 -0.23 11.08 -12.90
C ALA A 411 -0.86 11.84 -14.07
N PHE A 412 -1.10 11.18 -15.20
CA PHE A 412 -1.76 11.76 -16.38
C PHE A 412 -3.29 11.77 -16.29
N ALA A 413 -3.89 11.25 -15.21
CA ALA A 413 -5.32 11.41 -14.97
C ALA A 413 -5.64 12.84 -14.51
N TYR A 414 -6.42 13.55 -15.27
CA TYR A 414 -6.80 14.95 -15.05
C TYR A 414 -8.29 15.15 -14.85
N VAL A 415 -9.08 14.39 -15.59
CA VAL A 415 -10.53 14.50 -15.62
C VAL A 415 -11.16 13.23 -15.04
N LEU A 416 -12.13 13.40 -14.16
CA LEU A 416 -12.94 12.34 -13.60
C LEU A 416 -14.41 12.61 -13.90
N VAL A 417 -15.05 11.72 -14.63
CA VAL A 417 -16.50 11.75 -14.88
C VAL A 417 -17.18 10.68 -13.99
N ILE A 418 -18.02 11.10 -13.09
CA ILE A 418 -18.75 10.23 -12.17
C ILE A 418 -20.19 10.10 -12.66
N LEU A 419 -20.51 8.95 -13.26
CA LEU A 419 -21.84 8.61 -13.74
C LEU A 419 -22.65 7.78 -12.74
N THR A 420 -22.18 7.70 -11.50
CA THR A 420 -22.79 6.90 -10.43
C THR A 420 -23.12 7.76 -9.24
N ASN A 421 -23.98 7.26 -8.36
CA ASN A 421 -24.15 7.88 -7.05
C ASN A 421 -23.22 7.18 -6.04
N PRO A 422 -22.09 7.80 -5.63
CA PRO A 422 -21.12 7.14 -4.76
C PRO A 422 -21.71 6.94 -3.36
N LYS A 423 -21.78 5.67 -2.93
CA LYS A 423 -22.35 5.27 -1.64
C LYS A 423 -21.44 5.54 -0.43
N SER A 424 -20.17 5.89 -0.65
CA SER A 424 -19.17 6.02 0.42
C SER A 424 -18.25 7.22 0.18
N LYS A 425 -18.13 8.07 1.19
CA LYS A 425 -17.20 9.22 1.19
C LYS A 425 -15.74 8.77 0.98
N ASN A 426 -15.36 7.64 1.58
CA ASN A 426 -13.99 7.11 1.45
C ASN A 426 -13.70 6.66 0.01
N ALA A 427 -14.65 5.98 -0.64
CA ALA A 427 -14.49 5.55 -2.04
C ALA A 427 -14.34 6.76 -2.98
N LEU A 428 -15.14 7.81 -2.76
CA LEU A 428 -15.04 9.06 -3.53
C LEU A 428 -13.68 9.74 -3.30
N THR A 429 -13.25 9.85 -2.05
CA THR A 429 -11.95 10.46 -1.71
C THR A 429 -10.79 9.71 -2.35
N GLN A 430 -10.83 8.38 -2.37
CA GLN A 430 -9.81 7.58 -3.02
C GLN A 430 -9.81 7.75 -4.55
N LEU A 431 -10.98 7.80 -5.16
CA LEU A 431 -11.13 7.99 -6.60
C LEU A 431 -10.65 9.38 -7.04
N VAL A 432 -11.07 10.43 -6.35
CA VAL A 432 -10.60 11.80 -6.58
C VAL A 432 -9.10 11.89 -6.35
N GLY A 433 -8.56 11.25 -5.31
CA GLY A 433 -7.13 11.21 -5.04
C GLY A 433 -6.27 10.66 -6.19
N ARG A 434 -6.87 9.92 -7.14
CA ARG A 434 -6.16 9.40 -8.33
C ARG A 434 -5.85 10.48 -9.35
N ILE A 435 -6.75 11.43 -9.53
CA ILE A 435 -6.55 12.54 -10.49
C ILE A 435 -5.74 13.70 -9.90
N LEU A 436 -5.51 13.70 -8.59
CA LEU A 436 -4.76 14.78 -7.92
C LEU A 436 -3.24 14.68 -8.11
N ARG A 437 -2.70 13.58 -8.59
CA ARG A 437 -1.24 13.44 -8.72
C ARG A 437 -0.67 14.36 -9.77
N GLN A 438 0.40 15.07 -9.40
CA GLN A 438 1.13 15.95 -10.31
C GLN A 438 2.15 15.13 -11.11
N PRO A 439 2.17 15.22 -12.45
CA PRO A 439 3.21 14.60 -13.27
C PRO A 439 4.61 15.06 -12.83
N GLY A 440 5.53 14.11 -12.66
CA GLY A 440 6.90 14.40 -12.25
C GLY A 440 7.05 15.05 -10.87
N ALA A 441 5.97 15.14 -10.06
CA ALA A 441 5.94 15.89 -8.79
C ALA A 441 6.48 17.32 -8.94
N ARG A 442 6.13 18.00 -10.03
CA ARG A 442 6.55 19.36 -10.39
C ARG A 442 5.45 20.06 -11.17
N LYS A 443 5.18 21.33 -10.84
CA LYS A 443 4.22 22.16 -11.56
C LYS A 443 4.68 22.45 -12.98
N THR A 444 3.72 22.46 -13.90
CA THR A 444 3.95 22.80 -15.32
C THR A 444 4.05 24.30 -15.55
N LYS A 445 3.54 25.11 -14.61
CA LYS A 445 3.29 26.55 -14.73
C LYS A 445 2.19 26.92 -15.74
N ILE A 446 1.44 25.93 -16.22
CA ILE A 446 0.21 26.12 -16.97
C ILE A 446 -0.93 25.76 -16.02
N SER A 447 -1.76 26.75 -15.67
CA SER A 447 -2.78 26.61 -14.61
C SER A 447 -3.65 25.39 -14.83
N GLU A 448 -4.16 25.19 -16.04
CA GLU A 448 -5.07 24.07 -16.38
C GLU A 448 -4.41 22.69 -16.24
N LEU A 449 -3.07 22.58 -16.40
CA LEU A 449 -2.32 21.33 -16.21
C LEU A 449 -1.85 21.12 -14.77
N ASP A 450 -2.01 22.11 -13.90
CA ASP A 450 -1.72 22.04 -12.47
C ASP A 450 -3.00 21.88 -11.63
N GLU A 451 -4.16 21.69 -12.29
CA GLU A 451 -5.49 21.53 -11.70
C GLU A 451 -6.13 20.19 -12.06
N SER A 452 -7.19 19.82 -11.34
CA SER A 452 -7.96 18.60 -11.56
C SER A 452 -9.45 18.88 -11.72
N TYR A 453 -10.15 18.07 -12.51
CA TYR A 453 -11.54 18.34 -12.90
C TYR A 453 -12.42 17.13 -12.64
N VAL A 454 -13.52 17.34 -11.91
CA VAL A 454 -14.52 16.31 -11.63
C VAL A 454 -15.88 16.76 -12.17
N PHE A 455 -16.48 15.93 -12.98
CA PHE A 455 -17.83 16.10 -13.51
C PHE A 455 -18.74 15.07 -12.88
N CYS A 456 -19.78 15.52 -12.21
CA CYS A 456 -20.74 14.67 -11.54
C CYS A 456 -22.10 14.70 -12.25
N PHE A 457 -22.62 13.49 -12.52
CA PHE A 457 -24.00 13.27 -12.91
C PHE A 457 -24.85 13.07 -11.65
N LYS A 458 -25.97 13.77 -11.57
CA LYS A 458 -26.83 13.78 -10.38
C LYS A 458 -28.13 13.05 -10.63
#